data_206176ec06d6ecb521587d8a549e1532
#
_entry.id   206176ec06d6ecb521587d8a549e1532
#
_cell.length_a   1.000
_cell.length_b   1.000
_cell.length_c   1.000
_cell.angle_alpha   90.00
_cell.angle_beta   90.00
_cell.angle_gamma   90.00
#
_symmetry.space_group_name_H-M   'P 1'
#
loop_
_entity.id
_entity.type
_entity.pdbx_description
1 polymer ?
#
loop_
_entity_poly.entity_id
_entity_poly.type
_entity_poly.pdbx_seq_one_letter_code
_entity_poly.pdbx_strand_id
1 'polypeptide(L)'
;QYKSVTYICDKRFLLVLMFVDYAVEPFYYERGVDFYANGQNYAMASLLTIAGPTLLGQPAFDNLLIAFQNGVKEKTPAAIKTLVDAARATQWRQLPEALGPLAQFAAPECLKAIANPGVDTDAALVVLQSLISRMEVMTDGNYRVEHDQSKNLLRYHELLLRFIDHDKDIEFRQTQITSIKFPLKLMEVSQVDSKASPAVQLADIMIGAAIEAANNITGLRSGGL
;
A
#
# COMPACT_ATOMS: atom_id res chain seq x y z
N GLN A 1 17.94 25.61 6.84
CA GLN A 1 17.59 25.17 5.48
C GLN A 1 16.40 24.19 5.59
N TYR A 2 15.28 24.48 4.90
CA TYR A 2 14.14 23.59 4.87
C TYR A 2 14.47 22.41 3.92
N LYS A 3 14.18 21.20 4.37
CA LYS A 3 14.25 19.99 3.55
C LYS A 3 12.83 19.53 3.25
N SER A 4 12.54 19.09 2.05
CA SER A 4 11.23 18.55 1.67
C SER A 4 11.38 17.23 0.95
N VAL A 5 10.38 16.37 1.10
CA VAL A 5 10.23 15.12 0.37
C VAL A 5 8.77 14.94 0.01
N THR A 6 8.51 14.52 -1.20
CA THR A 6 7.17 14.17 -1.67
C THR A 6 7.15 12.67 -1.98
N TYR A 7 6.16 11.98 -1.44
CA TYR A 7 5.90 10.58 -1.75
C TYR A 7 4.72 10.49 -2.74
N ILE A 8 4.99 9.97 -3.92
CA ILE A 8 3.99 9.75 -4.95
C ILE A 8 3.61 8.27 -4.93
N CYS A 9 2.33 7.99 -4.75
CA CYS A 9 1.79 6.64 -4.70
C CYS A 9 0.79 6.44 -5.85
N ASP A 10 1.05 5.46 -6.71
CA ASP A 10 0.03 4.95 -7.63
C ASP A 10 -0.91 4.03 -6.83
N LYS A 11 -2.13 4.52 -6.60
CA LYS A 11 -3.14 3.78 -5.81
C LYS A 11 -3.56 2.47 -6.48
N ARG A 12 -3.56 2.41 -7.82
CA ARG A 12 -3.89 1.19 -8.54
C ARG A 12 -2.79 0.14 -8.38
N PHE A 13 -1.53 0.55 -8.55
CA PHE A 13 -0.39 -0.34 -8.31
C PHE A 13 -0.37 -0.85 -6.86
N LEU A 14 -0.59 0.03 -5.89
CA LEU A 14 -0.64 -0.37 -4.49
C LEU A 14 -1.76 -1.38 -4.22
N LEU A 15 -2.94 -1.19 -4.82
CA LEU A 15 -4.03 -2.17 -4.70
C LEU A 15 -3.67 -3.52 -5.32
N VAL A 16 -2.99 -3.52 -6.47
CA VAL A 16 -2.50 -4.75 -7.11
C VAL A 16 -1.43 -5.41 -6.25
N LEU A 17 -0.54 -4.64 -5.64
CA LEU A 17 0.46 -5.17 -4.70
C LEU A 17 -0.20 -5.82 -3.47
N MET A 18 -1.18 -5.15 -2.87
CA MET A 18 -1.97 -5.72 -1.76
C MET A 18 -2.74 -6.97 -2.18
N PHE A 19 -3.24 -7.01 -3.43
CA PHE A 19 -3.84 -8.23 -3.98
C PHE A 19 -2.82 -9.38 -4.02
N VAL A 20 -1.59 -9.11 -4.47
CA VAL A 20 -0.52 -10.13 -4.47
C VAL A 20 -0.21 -10.57 -3.05
N ASP A 21 -0.05 -9.65 -2.10
CA ASP A 21 0.33 -9.96 -0.72
C ASP A 21 -0.75 -10.76 0.04
N TYR A 22 -2.06 -10.54 -0.26
CA TYR A 22 -3.13 -11.20 0.50
C TYR A 22 -3.81 -12.34 -0.25
N ALA A 23 -3.82 -12.29 -1.58
CA ALA A 23 -4.56 -13.24 -2.40
C ALA A 23 -3.67 -14.24 -3.16
N VAL A 24 -2.35 -14.02 -3.17
CA VAL A 24 -1.38 -14.86 -3.90
C VAL A 24 -0.29 -15.39 -2.98
N GLU A 25 0.42 -14.51 -2.29
CA GLU A 25 1.56 -14.83 -1.43
C GLU A 25 1.26 -15.94 -0.41
N PRO A 26 0.13 -15.94 0.35
CA PRO A 26 -0.12 -16.96 1.35
C PRO A 26 -0.16 -18.39 0.78
N PHE A 27 -0.60 -18.54 -0.48
CA PHE A 27 -0.58 -19.83 -1.17
C PHE A 27 0.85 -20.36 -1.37
N TYR A 28 1.79 -19.49 -1.72
CA TYR A 28 3.18 -19.83 -1.93
C TYR A 28 3.94 -20.02 -0.62
N TYR A 29 3.65 -19.19 0.38
CA TYR A 29 4.24 -19.27 1.71
C TYR A 29 3.99 -20.65 2.36
N GLU A 30 2.77 -21.15 2.33
CA GLU A 30 2.43 -22.49 2.84
C GLU A 30 3.16 -23.63 2.09
N ARG A 31 3.73 -23.33 0.92
CA ARG A 31 4.53 -24.26 0.11
C ARG A 31 6.04 -24.02 0.23
N GLY A 32 6.45 -23.19 1.21
CA GLY A 32 7.85 -22.91 1.49
C GLY A 32 8.52 -21.95 0.51
N VAL A 33 7.75 -21.17 -0.25
CA VAL A 33 8.26 -20.15 -1.18
C VAL A 33 8.16 -18.78 -0.51
N ASP A 34 9.31 -18.14 -0.27
CA ASP A 34 9.36 -16.76 0.21
C ASP A 34 9.15 -15.78 -0.95
N PHE A 35 7.94 -15.27 -1.05
CA PHE A 35 7.52 -14.36 -2.12
C PHE A 35 8.09 -12.93 -1.97
N TYR A 36 8.62 -12.60 -0.78
CA TYR A 36 9.32 -11.35 -0.54
C TYR A 36 10.80 -11.41 -0.89
N ALA A 37 11.36 -12.62 -0.96
CA ALA A 37 12.74 -12.81 -1.39
C ALA A 37 12.94 -12.22 -2.79
N ASN A 38 13.97 -11.39 -2.93
CA ASN A 38 14.33 -10.73 -4.19
C ASN A 38 13.21 -9.87 -4.82
N GLY A 39 12.21 -9.46 -4.05
CA GLY A 39 11.13 -8.58 -4.51
C GLY A 39 10.15 -9.25 -5.48
N GLN A 40 9.91 -10.55 -5.37
CA GLN A 40 9.00 -11.28 -6.26
C GLN A 40 7.56 -10.76 -6.19
N ASN A 41 7.09 -10.32 -5.02
CA ASN A 41 5.79 -9.68 -4.88
C ASN A 41 5.67 -8.40 -5.72
N TYR A 42 6.71 -7.55 -5.74
CA TYR A 42 6.76 -6.37 -6.61
C TYR A 42 6.82 -6.74 -8.10
N ALA A 43 7.58 -7.77 -8.45
CA ALA A 43 7.66 -8.24 -9.84
C ALA A 43 6.30 -8.75 -10.32
N MET A 44 5.59 -9.53 -9.51
CA MET A 44 4.26 -10.03 -9.81
C MET A 44 3.24 -8.88 -9.89
N ALA A 45 3.27 -7.93 -8.96
CA ALA A 45 2.39 -6.75 -8.99
C ALA A 45 2.65 -5.89 -10.24
N SER A 46 3.91 -5.72 -10.64
CA SER A 46 4.28 -5.01 -11.88
C SER A 46 3.76 -5.73 -13.11
N LEU A 47 3.92 -7.05 -13.18
CA LEU A 47 3.38 -7.88 -14.26
C LEU A 47 1.86 -7.74 -14.36
N LEU A 48 1.15 -7.88 -13.25
CA LEU A 48 -0.31 -7.72 -13.22
C LEU A 48 -0.76 -6.30 -13.60
N THR A 49 -0.03 -5.27 -13.19
CA THR A 49 -0.36 -3.88 -13.50
C THR A 49 -0.21 -3.59 -14.99
N ILE A 50 0.87 -4.09 -15.62
CA ILE A 50 1.22 -3.79 -17.01
C ILE A 50 0.49 -4.74 -17.97
N ALA A 51 0.57 -6.04 -17.73
CA ALA A 51 0.05 -7.07 -18.64
C ALA A 51 -1.35 -7.59 -18.25
N GLY A 52 -1.74 -7.45 -16.99
CA GLY A 52 -3.03 -7.92 -16.48
C GLY A 52 -4.24 -7.44 -17.29
N PRO A 53 -4.36 -6.15 -17.62
CA PRO A 53 -5.45 -5.64 -18.43
C PRO A 53 -5.62 -6.37 -19.77
N THR A 54 -4.51 -6.67 -20.42
CA THR A 54 -4.49 -7.35 -21.72
C THR A 54 -4.70 -8.85 -21.60
N LEU A 55 -3.98 -9.51 -20.67
CA LEU A 55 -3.98 -10.96 -20.55
C LEU A 55 -5.22 -11.50 -19.84
N LEU A 56 -5.76 -10.76 -18.88
CA LEU A 56 -6.92 -11.18 -18.07
C LEU A 56 -8.25 -10.62 -18.60
N GLY A 57 -8.19 -9.66 -19.53
CA GLY A 57 -9.32 -8.87 -19.99
C GLY A 57 -9.59 -7.68 -19.07
N GLN A 58 -9.43 -6.44 -19.61
CA GLN A 58 -9.52 -5.20 -18.82
C GLN A 58 -10.76 -5.13 -17.91
N PRO A 59 -12.02 -5.34 -18.40
CA PRO A 59 -13.20 -5.24 -17.55
C PRO A 59 -13.24 -6.31 -16.44
N ALA A 60 -12.77 -7.52 -16.75
CA ALA A 60 -12.76 -8.62 -15.79
C ALA A 60 -11.69 -8.39 -14.71
N PHE A 61 -10.53 -7.86 -15.08
CA PHE A 61 -9.47 -7.51 -14.16
C PHE A 61 -9.87 -6.33 -13.24
N ASP A 62 -10.51 -5.30 -13.77
CA ASP A 62 -11.03 -4.18 -12.96
C ASP A 62 -12.08 -4.68 -11.96
N ASN A 63 -12.99 -5.55 -12.40
CA ASN A 63 -13.99 -6.15 -11.52
C ASN A 63 -13.36 -7.04 -10.42
N LEU A 64 -12.29 -7.77 -10.74
CA LEU A 64 -11.52 -8.54 -9.76
C LEU A 64 -10.94 -7.63 -8.66
N LEU A 65 -10.33 -6.51 -9.02
CA LEU A 65 -9.77 -5.56 -8.05
C LEU A 65 -10.85 -4.92 -7.17
N ILE A 66 -12.00 -4.60 -7.73
CA ILE A 66 -13.17 -4.12 -6.97
C ILE A 66 -13.66 -5.20 -5.99
N ALA A 67 -13.80 -6.43 -6.48
CA ALA A 67 -14.23 -7.56 -5.64
C ALA A 67 -13.23 -7.83 -4.51
N PHE A 68 -11.92 -7.69 -4.77
CA PHE A 68 -10.88 -7.80 -3.75
C PHE A 68 -11.02 -6.71 -2.69
N GLN A 69 -11.17 -5.44 -3.06
CA GLN A 69 -11.39 -4.36 -2.10
C GLN A 69 -12.63 -4.60 -1.22
N ASN A 70 -13.72 -5.05 -1.84
CA ASN A 70 -14.94 -5.36 -1.11
C ASN A 70 -14.73 -6.57 -0.17
N GLY A 71 -14.05 -7.61 -0.63
CA GLY A 71 -13.69 -8.77 0.19
C GLY A 71 -12.90 -8.39 1.44
N VAL A 72 -11.86 -7.56 1.28
CA VAL A 72 -11.03 -7.06 2.39
C VAL A 72 -11.82 -6.14 3.32
N LYS A 73 -12.72 -5.31 2.79
CA LYS A 73 -13.52 -4.37 3.57
C LYS A 73 -14.64 -5.06 4.36
N GLU A 74 -15.38 -5.93 3.72
CA GLU A 74 -16.59 -6.54 4.28
C GLU A 74 -16.29 -7.82 5.08
N LYS A 75 -15.30 -8.59 4.65
CA LYS A 75 -14.86 -9.85 5.27
C LYS A 75 -15.96 -10.89 5.43
N THR A 76 -17.07 -10.73 4.70
CA THR A 76 -18.21 -11.67 4.74
C THR A 76 -17.97 -12.84 3.80
N PRO A 77 -18.55 -14.04 4.10
CA PRO A 77 -18.48 -15.19 3.18
C PRO A 77 -19.01 -14.88 1.77
N ALA A 78 -20.02 -14.00 1.67
CA ALA A 78 -20.60 -13.57 0.40
C ALA A 78 -19.60 -12.75 -0.43
N ALA A 79 -18.93 -11.76 0.19
CA ALA A 79 -17.92 -10.93 -0.46
C ALA A 79 -16.70 -11.76 -0.88
N ILE A 80 -16.26 -12.69 -0.05
CA ILE A 80 -15.17 -13.63 -0.37
C ILE A 80 -15.55 -14.53 -1.56
N LYS A 81 -16.78 -15.05 -1.56
CA LYS A 81 -17.27 -15.84 -2.71
C LYS A 81 -17.28 -15.01 -3.99
N THR A 82 -17.76 -13.77 -3.92
CA THR A 82 -17.77 -12.84 -5.06
C THR A 82 -16.37 -12.60 -5.61
N LEU A 83 -15.36 -12.48 -4.74
CA LEU A 83 -13.97 -12.36 -5.15
C LEU A 83 -13.47 -13.60 -5.90
N VAL A 84 -13.75 -14.80 -5.39
CA VAL A 84 -13.36 -16.05 -6.07
C VAL A 84 -14.06 -16.16 -7.43
N ASP A 85 -15.34 -15.83 -7.50
CA ASP A 85 -16.11 -15.87 -8.76
C ASP A 85 -15.56 -14.83 -9.77
N ALA A 86 -15.17 -13.62 -9.29
CA ALA A 86 -14.53 -12.61 -10.12
C ALA A 86 -13.16 -13.09 -10.65
N ALA A 87 -12.35 -13.75 -9.83
CA ALA A 87 -11.08 -14.33 -10.28
C ALA A 87 -11.31 -15.39 -11.38
N ARG A 88 -12.31 -16.25 -11.22
CA ARG A 88 -12.69 -17.27 -12.22
C ARG A 88 -13.21 -16.68 -13.53
N ALA A 89 -13.83 -15.50 -13.47
CA ALA A 89 -14.36 -14.82 -14.64
C ALA A 89 -13.26 -14.15 -15.50
N THR A 90 -12.05 -13.99 -14.98
CA THR A 90 -10.89 -13.52 -15.77
C THR A 90 -10.35 -14.64 -16.67
N GLN A 91 -9.47 -14.28 -17.61
CA GLN A 91 -8.68 -15.26 -18.36
C GLN A 91 -7.50 -15.79 -17.53
N TRP A 92 -7.76 -16.19 -16.29
CA TRP A 92 -6.78 -16.52 -15.27
C TRP A 92 -5.71 -17.54 -15.70
N ARG A 93 -6.03 -18.43 -16.65
CA ARG A 93 -5.09 -19.42 -17.20
C ARG A 93 -3.94 -18.81 -17.99
N GLN A 94 -4.02 -17.52 -18.35
CA GLN A 94 -2.93 -16.76 -18.95
C GLN A 94 -1.87 -16.36 -17.92
N LEU A 95 -2.27 -16.25 -16.64
CA LEU A 95 -1.38 -15.91 -15.51
C LEU A 95 -1.74 -16.84 -14.31
N PRO A 96 -1.54 -18.16 -14.44
CA PRO A 96 -1.97 -19.13 -13.43
C PRO A 96 -1.23 -18.95 -12.10
N GLU A 97 0.01 -18.48 -12.12
CA GLU A 97 0.80 -18.21 -10.91
C GLU A 97 0.18 -17.08 -10.07
N ALA A 98 -0.40 -16.09 -10.72
CA ALA A 98 -1.01 -14.94 -10.03
C ALA A 98 -2.47 -15.19 -9.64
N LEU A 99 -3.25 -15.84 -10.49
CA LEU A 99 -4.70 -15.97 -10.30
C LEU A 99 -5.13 -17.37 -9.86
N GLY A 100 -4.29 -18.39 -10.11
CA GLY A 100 -4.59 -19.78 -9.74
C GLY A 100 -4.92 -19.99 -8.26
N PRO A 101 -4.21 -19.35 -7.32
CA PRO A 101 -4.56 -19.45 -5.90
C PRO A 101 -6.03 -19.18 -5.60
N LEU A 102 -6.63 -18.15 -6.18
CA LEU A 102 -8.05 -17.86 -6.03
C LEU A 102 -8.93 -18.61 -7.04
N ALA A 103 -8.64 -18.52 -8.34
CA ALA A 103 -9.53 -18.99 -9.38
C ALA A 103 -9.63 -20.52 -9.45
N GLN A 104 -8.50 -21.20 -9.34
CA GLN A 104 -8.43 -22.64 -9.43
C GLN A 104 -8.69 -23.32 -8.08
N PHE A 105 -8.00 -22.86 -7.04
CA PHE A 105 -7.95 -23.55 -5.76
C PHE A 105 -8.87 -22.97 -4.70
N ALA A 106 -9.32 -21.69 -4.84
CA ALA A 106 -9.97 -20.95 -3.76
C ALA A 106 -9.20 -21.18 -2.43
N ALA A 107 -7.88 -20.99 -2.50
CA ALA A 107 -6.92 -21.40 -1.49
C ALA A 107 -7.29 -20.89 -0.10
N PRO A 108 -7.53 -21.77 0.88
CA PRO A 108 -8.02 -21.37 2.21
C PRO A 108 -7.11 -20.37 2.92
N GLU A 109 -5.80 -20.50 2.74
CA GLU A 109 -4.78 -19.60 3.29
C GLU A 109 -4.95 -18.17 2.78
N CYS A 110 -5.21 -17.97 1.48
CA CYS A 110 -5.48 -16.67 0.88
C CYS A 110 -6.82 -16.10 1.37
N LEU A 111 -7.87 -16.91 1.40
CA LEU A 111 -9.19 -16.48 1.88
C LEU A 111 -9.14 -16.09 3.36
N LYS A 112 -8.38 -16.82 4.18
CA LYS A 112 -8.14 -16.50 5.58
C LYS A 112 -7.35 -15.19 5.75
N ALA A 113 -6.33 -14.95 4.92
CA ALA A 113 -5.58 -13.70 4.93
C ALA A 113 -6.51 -12.51 4.62
N ILE A 114 -7.32 -12.59 3.57
CA ILE A 114 -8.27 -11.54 3.18
C ILE A 114 -9.32 -11.29 4.27
N ALA A 115 -9.81 -12.34 4.91
CA ALA A 115 -10.80 -12.25 5.99
C ALA A 115 -10.23 -11.79 7.34
N ASN A 116 -8.90 -11.64 7.46
CA ASN A 116 -8.26 -11.22 8.72
C ASN A 116 -8.70 -9.80 9.10
N PRO A 117 -9.19 -9.58 10.35
CA PRO A 117 -9.60 -8.25 10.81
C PRO A 117 -8.51 -7.18 10.73
N GLY A 118 -7.22 -7.57 10.85
CA GLY A 118 -6.08 -6.67 10.79
C GLY A 118 -5.68 -6.26 9.35
N VAL A 119 -6.26 -6.88 8.32
CA VAL A 119 -5.97 -6.56 6.93
C VAL A 119 -6.89 -5.46 6.41
N ASP A 120 -6.31 -4.47 5.74
CA ASP A 120 -7.01 -3.34 5.13
C ASP A 120 -6.34 -2.97 3.79
N THR A 121 -7.07 -2.32 2.90
CA THR A 121 -6.54 -1.73 1.66
C THR A 121 -6.29 -0.22 1.79
N ASP A 122 -6.25 0.30 3.01
CA ASP A 122 -5.96 1.71 3.28
C ASP A 122 -4.46 2.00 3.10
N ALA A 123 -4.16 2.92 2.18
CA ALA A 123 -2.80 3.33 1.88
C ALA A 123 -2.19 4.28 2.94
N ALA A 124 -2.99 4.86 3.82
CA ALA A 124 -2.54 5.96 4.69
C ALA A 124 -1.37 5.54 5.60
N LEU A 125 -1.45 4.35 6.20
CA LEU A 125 -0.38 3.85 7.07
C LEU A 125 0.90 3.57 6.28
N VAL A 126 0.79 2.93 5.10
CA VAL A 126 1.94 2.60 4.24
C VAL A 126 2.67 3.87 3.78
N VAL A 127 1.90 4.89 3.38
CA VAL A 127 2.43 6.19 2.97
C VAL A 127 3.12 6.88 4.15
N LEU A 128 2.49 6.90 5.32
CA LEU A 128 3.06 7.51 6.52
C LEU A 128 4.35 6.80 6.96
N GLN A 129 4.38 5.47 6.97
CA GLN A 129 5.59 4.70 7.28
C GLN A 129 6.73 5.01 6.30
N SER A 130 6.43 5.12 5.01
CA SER A 130 7.42 5.48 3.99
C SER A 130 7.97 6.90 4.21
N LEU A 131 7.13 7.85 4.59
CA LEU A 131 7.54 9.20 4.93
C LEU A 131 8.38 9.23 6.22
N ILE A 132 7.98 8.51 7.27
CA ILE A 132 8.75 8.38 8.51
C ILE A 132 10.13 7.79 8.20
N SER A 133 10.20 6.68 7.47
CA SER A 133 11.47 6.06 7.07
C SER A 133 12.40 7.06 6.37
N ARG A 134 11.85 7.91 5.50
CA ARG A 134 12.63 8.94 4.83
C ARG A 134 13.06 10.07 5.77
N MET A 135 12.18 10.48 6.67
CA MET A 135 12.47 11.52 7.68
C MET A 135 13.56 11.06 8.65
N GLU A 136 13.57 9.79 9.07
CA GLU A 136 14.64 9.21 9.90
C GLU A 136 16.04 9.39 9.30
N VAL A 137 16.14 9.31 7.95
CA VAL A 137 17.41 9.53 7.22
C VAL A 137 17.73 11.01 7.04
N MET A 138 16.69 11.86 6.87
CA MET A 138 16.88 13.28 6.53
C MET A 138 17.14 14.17 7.74
N THR A 139 16.75 13.74 8.95
CA THR A 139 16.89 14.52 10.18
C THR A 139 18.12 14.08 10.98
N ASP A 140 18.80 15.05 11.58
CA ASP A 140 19.98 14.79 12.43
C ASP A 140 19.60 14.59 13.90
N GLY A 141 18.39 14.98 14.31
CA GLY A 141 17.88 14.91 15.68
C GLY A 141 16.40 14.50 15.73
N ASN A 142 15.85 14.54 16.94
CA ASN A 142 14.45 14.22 17.17
C ASN A 142 13.52 15.16 16.40
N TYR A 143 12.39 14.61 15.94
CA TYR A 143 11.39 15.38 15.20
C TYR A 143 9.96 14.97 15.57
N ARG A 144 9.00 15.79 15.18
CA ARG A 144 7.57 15.57 15.30
C ARG A 144 6.93 15.63 13.93
N VAL A 145 5.86 14.90 13.75
CA VAL A 145 5.05 14.94 12.52
C VAL A 145 3.69 15.54 12.86
N GLU A 146 3.34 16.60 12.16
CA GLU A 146 1.99 17.15 12.13
C GLU A 146 1.32 16.76 10.82
N HIS A 147 0.08 16.31 10.87
CA HIS A 147 -0.72 16.02 9.68
C HIS A 147 -2.11 16.65 9.79
N ASP A 148 -2.72 16.93 8.65
CA ASP A 148 -4.10 17.40 8.60
C ASP A 148 -5.08 16.33 9.09
N GLN A 149 -6.30 16.74 9.36
CA GLN A 149 -7.37 15.86 9.86
C GLN A 149 -7.58 14.66 8.91
N SER A 150 -7.28 13.48 9.42
CA SER A 150 -7.41 12.20 8.70
C SER A 150 -8.07 11.15 9.57
N LYS A 151 -9.31 10.80 9.22
CA LYS A 151 -10.02 9.70 9.90
C LYS A 151 -9.27 8.37 9.79
N ASN A 152 -8.54 8.17 8.70
CA ASN A 152 -7.78 6.95 8.47
C ASN A 152 -6.59 6.87 9.41
N LEU A 153 -5.82 7.95 9.56
CA LEU A 153 -4.65 7.97 10.46
C LEU A 153 -5.06 7.85 11.93
N LEU A 154 -6.21 8.39 12.32
CA LEU A 154 -6.74 8.20 13.68
C LEU A 154 -6.94 6.73 14.08
N ARG A 155 -7.30 5.87 13.12
CA ARG A 155 -7.45 4.41 13.36
C ARG A 155 -6.13 3.75 13.74
N TYR A 156 -5.01 4.32 13.28
CA TYR A 156 -3.67 3.78 13.48
C TYR A 156 -2.91 4.47 14.61
N HIS A 157 -3.56 5.38 15.36
CA HIS A 157 -2.90 6.17 16.39
C HIS A 157 -2.18 5.31 17.44
N GLU A 158 -2.85 4.29 17.96
CA GLU A 158 -2.23 3.37 18.93
C GLU A 158 -1.07 2.56 18.35
N LEU A 159 -1.16 2.18 17.08
CA LEU A 159 -0.08 1.51 16.39
C LEU A 159 1.12 2.44 16.23
N LEU A 160 0.89 3.70 15.86
CA LEU A 160 1.94 4.72 15.74
C LEU A 160 2.62 4.99 17.09
N LEU A 161 1.87 5.05 18.18
CA LEU A 161 2.45 5.17 19.53
C LEU A 161 3.37 3.97 19.84
N ARG A 162 2.96 2.75 19.53
CA ARG A 162 3.83 1.57 19.72
C ARG A 162 5.11 1.61 18.88
N PHE A 163 5.06 2.23 17.70
CA PHE A 163 6.25 2.46 16.88
C PHE A 163 7.18 3.49 17.54
N ILE A 164 6.62 4.57 18.07
CA ILE A 164 7.39 5.65 18.75
C ILE A 164 8.00 5.13 20.05
N ASP A 165 7.24 4.37 20.84
CA ASP A 165 7.66 3.86 22.15
C ASP A 165 8.58 2.63 22.06
N HIS A 166 8.88 2.15 20.85
CA HIS A 166 9.72 0.98 20.67
C HIS A 166 11.19 1.33 20.93
N ASP A 167 11.75 0.82 22.03
CA ASP A 167 13.07 1.15 22.56
C ASP A 167 14.18 0.13 22.19
N LYS A 168 13.80 -1.02 21.56
CA LYS A 168 14.77 -2.06 21.20
C LYS A 168 15.47 -1.73 19.89
N ASP A 169 16.76 -1.99 19.84
CA ASP A 169 17.57 -1.84 18.62
C ASP A 169 17.20 -2.95 17.62
N ILE A 170 16.32 -2.61 16.70
CA ILE A 170 15.84 -3.49 15.62
C ILE A 170 15.84 -2.71 14.32
N GLU A 171 16.33 -3.36 13.26
CA GLU A 171 16.20 -2.83 11.89
C GLU A 171 15.12 -3.60 11.15
N PHE A 172 14.09 -2.89 10.71
CA PHE A 172 13.06 -3.40 9.81
C PHE A 172 13.40 -3.01 8.38
N ARG A 173 13.64 -3.99 7.52
CA ARG A 173 13.78 -3.76 6.08
C ARG A 173 12.43 -3.93 5.40
N GLN A 174 11.85 -2.84 4.91
CA GLN A 174 10.62 -2.90 4.10
C GLN A 174 10.92 -3.23 2.64
N THR A 175 12.03 -2.75 2.12
CA THR A 175 12.51 -3.01 0.75
C THR A 175 14.03 -2.96 0.73
N GLN A 176 14.64 -3.24 -0.43
CA GLN A 176 16.10 -3.06 -0.62
C GLN A 176 16.56 -1.60 -0.44
N ILE A 177 15.62 -0.64 -0.50
CA ILE A 177 15.90 0.81 -0.53
C ILE A 177 15.41 1.50 0.76
N THR A 178 14.49 0.89 1.52
CA THR A 178 13.87 1.47 2.71
C THR A 178 14.06 0.56 3.91
N SER A 179 14.75 1.06 4.93
CA SER A 179 14.82 0.42 6.25
C SER A 179 14.38 1.41 7.31
N ILE A 180 13.72 0.91 8.34
CA ILE A 180 13.43 1.67 9.57
C ILE A 180 14.27 1.05 10.68
N LYS A 181 15.08 1.90 11.33
CA LYS A 181 15.85 1.52 12.53
C LYS A 181 15.15 2.06 13.77
N PHE A 182 15.06 1.22 14.79
CA PHE A 182 14.57 1.60 16.10
C PHE A 182 15.72 1.73 17.11
N PRO A 183 15.58 2.58 18.12
CA PRO A 183 14.48 3.50 18.38
C PRO A 183 14.41 4.62 17.34
N LEU A 184 13.18 5.11 17.07
CA LEU A 184 12.98 6.21 16.13
C LEU A 184 13.42 7.53 16.72
N LYS A 185 13.82 8.47 15.85
CA LYS A 185 13.97 9.89 16.19
C LYS A 185 12.61 10.61 16.25
N LEU A 186 11.57 9.98 15.72
CA LEU A 186 10.19 10.44 15.76
C LEU A 186 9.68 10.41 17.21
N MET A 187 9.29 11.58 17.74
CA MET A 187 8.82 11.74 19.12
C MET A 187 7.30 11.77 19.20
N GLU A 188 6.63 12.24 18.17
CA GLU A 188 5.19 12.47 18.21
C GLU A 188 4.62 12.51 16.79
N VAL A 189 3.40 11.98 16.63
CA VAL A 189 2.54 12.18 15.47
C VAL A 189 1.24 12.80 15.96
N SER A 190 0.95 14.03 15.53
CA SER A 190 -0.20 14.79 15.98
C SER A 190 -1.06 15.26 14.81
N GLN A 191 -2.38 15.25 15.04
CA GLN A 191 -3.35 15.80 14.12
C GLN A 191 -3.59 17.26 14.43
N VAL A 192 -3.51 18.11 13.42
CA VAL A 192 -3.75 19.55 13.53
C VAL A 192 -4.84 20.01 12.56
N ASP A 193 -5.42 21.17 12.83
CA ASP A 193 -6.24 21.87 11.84
C ASP A 193 -5.28 22.56 10.85
N SER A 194 -5.35 22.16 9.57
CA SER A 194 -4.51 22.74 8.51
C SER A 194 -4.63 24.25 8.41
N LYS A 195 -5.79 24.83 8.78
CA LYS A 195 -5.99 26.29 8.81
C LYS A 195 -5.12 26.99 9.86
N ALA A 196 -4.73 26.27 10.91
CA ALA A 196 -3.89 26.78 11.99
C ALA A 196 -2.39 26.42 11.84
N SER A 197 -2.04 25.53 10.93
CA SER A 197 -0.64 25.10 10.71
C SER A 197 -0.12 25.56 9.34
N PRO A 198 0.70 26.61 9.29
CA PRO A 198 1.34 27.05 8.04
C PRO A 198 2.21 25.97 7.39
N ALA A 199 2.79 25.07 8.20
CA ALA A 199 3.61 23.97 7.70
C ALA A 199 2.77 22.95 6.91
N VAL A 200 1.58 22.60 7.42
CA VAL A 200 0.64 21.71 6.73
C VAL A 200 0.09 22.37 5.46
N GLN A 201 -0.26 23.65 5.50
CA GLN A 201 -0.67 24.40 4.31
C GLN A 201 0.42 24.42 3.23
N LEU A 202 1.67 24.65 3.62
CA LEU A 202 2.79 24.59 2.67
C LEU A 202 2.96 23.21 2.08
N ALA A 203 2.82 22.15 2.87
CA ALA A 203 2.87 20.76 2.39
C ALA A 203 1.78 20.49 1.35
N ASP A 204 0.55 20.96 1.58
CA ASP A 204 -0.58 20.81 0.64
C ASP A 204 -0.30 21.51 -0.70
N ILE A 205 0.26 22.73 -0.66
CA ILE A 205 0.66 23.45 -1.90
C ILE A 205 1.74 22.68 -2.64
N MET A 206 2.75 22.15 -1.94
CA MET A 206 3.83 21.37 -2.54
C MET A 206 3.34 20.07 -3.15
N ILE A 207 2.41 19.38 -2.48
CA ILE A 207 1.79 18.14 -3.01
C ILE A 207 0.99 18.47 -4.27
N GLY A 208 0.19 19.56 -4.26
CA GLY A 208 -0.55 20.01 -5.44
C GLY A 208 0.35 20.24 -6.65
N ALA A 209 1.45 20.97 -6.44
CA ALA A 209 2.44 21.23 -7.49
C ALA A 209 3.13 19.94 -7.97
N ALA A 210 3.46 19.02 -7.07
CA ALA A 210 4.10 17.75 -7.43
C ALA A 210 3.15 16.85 -8.25
N ILE A 211 1.86 16.79 -7.88
CA ILE A 211 0.85 16.04 -8.62
C ILE A 211 0.66 16.62 -10.02
N GLU A 212 0.58 17.94 -10.14
CA GLU A 212 0.43 18.61 -11.43
C GLU A 212 1.65 18.35 -12.33
N ALA A 213 2.85 18.48 -11.78
CA ALA A 213 4.07 18.16 -12.51
C ALA A 213 4.12 16.68 -12.96
N ALA A 214 3.73 15.74 -12.10
CA ALA A 214 3.67 14.32 -12.43
C ALA A 214 2.65 14.04 -13.54
N ASN A 215 1.45 14.64 -13.47
CA ASN A 215 0.42 14.48 -14.49
C ASN A 215 0.87 15.01 -15.86
N ASN A 216 1.61 16.12 -15.88
CA ASN A 216 2.16 16.68 -17.11
C ASN A 216 3.26 15.78 -17.70
N ILE A 217 4.18 15.28 -16.86
CA ILE A 217 5.28 14.40 -17.30
C ILE A 217 4.73 13.08 -17.85
N THR A 218 3.67 12.53 -17.23
CA THR A 218 3.07 11.25 -17.66
C THR A 218 2.05 11.40 -18.78
N GLY A 219 1.73 12.62 -19.20
CA GLY A 219 0.73 12.89 -20.23
C GLY A 219 -0.71 12.63 -19.81
N LEU A 220 -0.99 12.44 -18.51
CA LEU A 220 -2.33 12.26 -17.97
C LEU A 220 -3.16 13.56 -18.02
N ARG A 221 -2.51 14.69 -18.10
CA ARG A 221 -3.12 16.00 -18.40
C ARG A 221 -2.30 16.73 -19.44
N SER A 222 -2.98 17.30 -20.45
CA SER A 222 -2.42 18.27 -21.38
C SER A 222 -2.65 19.67 -20.82
N GLY A 223 -1.58 20.35 -20.45
CA GLY A 223 -1.61 21.74 -20.00
C GLY A 223 -0.27 22.09 -19.41
N GLY A 224 0.41 23.09 -19.98
CA GLY A 224 1.69 23.53 -19.48
C GLY A 224 1.62 24.12 -18.09
N LEU A 225 2.76 24.13 -17.41
CA LEU A 225 3.05 25.00 -16.28
C LEU A 225 2.89 26.45 -16.68
#